data_e1800d6c64e37835d3aee142d803dbe0
#
_entry.id   e1800d6c64e37835d3aee142d803dbe0
#
_cell.length_a   1.000
_cell.length_b   1.000
_cell.length_c   1.000
_cell.angle_alpha   90.00
_cell.angle_beta   90.00
_cell.angle_gamma   90.00
#
_symmetry.space_group_name_H-M   'P 1'
#
loop_
_entity.id
_entity.type
_entity.pdbx_description
1 polymer ?
#
loop_
_entity_poly.entity_id
_entity_poly.type
_entity_poly.pdbx_seq_one_letter_code
_entity_poly.pdbx_strand_id
1 'polypeptide(L)'
;RPFMFGDEVSFSVLPAKHYKFMIILSPTGSYYAANDAGLTTARIYVQDTYIRAARGGTGYAKVGGNYGGGMRASQDAIRYNCKDVLWLDAAEHKYVEEIGTSNAFFVIGDEVITAPLDSGTILPGITRNSVIQLLSKWGIKVSERKLSIDEIVAASKNETLKEIFASGTAAVISPIGWLNIKGEDMQVADGKVGTIAQRLYDKLYGMQTGVVEDDMGWTYPLGF
;
A
#
# COMPACT_ATOMS: atom_id res chain seq x y z
N ARG A 1 -14.56 -3.79 10.30
CA ARG A 1 -14.53 -2.58 9.50
C ARG A 1 -15.33 -1.47 10.17
N PRO A 2 -14.70 -0.43 10.72
CA PRO A 2 -15.38 0.80 11.08
C PRO A 2 -15.76 1.59 9.83
N PHE A 3 -16.93 2.21 9.81
CA PHE A 3 -17.35 3.13 8.76
C PHE A 3 -18.39 4.11 9.27
N MET A 4 -18.51 5.25 8.60
CA MET A 4 -19.43 6.32 8.94
C MET A 4 -20.09 6.85 7.66
N PHE A 5 -21.36 7.22 7.76
CA PHE A 5 -22.09 7.85 6.64
C PHE A 5 -23.11 8.85 7.19
N GLY A 6 -23.50 9.83 6.35
CA GLY A 6 -24.56 10.75 6.65
C GLY A 6 -25.92 10.04 6.64
N ASP A 7 -26.75 10.30 7.65
CA ASP A 7 -28.05 9.66 7.86
C ASP A 7 -29.18 10.70 7.88
N GLU A 8 -29.29 11.44 6.81
CA GLU A 8 -30.41 12.36 6.61
C GLU A 8 -30.83 12.40 5.15
N VAL A 9 -32.11 12.67 4.92
CA VAL A 9 -32.65 12.85 3.57
C VAL A 9 -32.35 14.26 3.09
N SER A 10 -31.48 14.39 2.10
CA SER A 10 -31.14 15.67 1.48
C SER A 10 -30.74 15.49 0.03
N PHE A 11 -31.16 16.42 -0.83
CA PHE A 11 -30.65 16.55 -2.20
C PHE A 11 -29.55 17.58 -2.34
N SER A 12 -29.16 18.23 -1.24
CA SER A 12 -28.14 19.27 -1.24
C SER A 12 -26.74 18.65 -1.17
N VAL A 13 -25.77 19.25 -1.88
CA VAL A 13 -24.36 18.91 -1.80
C VAL A 13 -23.75 19.69 -0.63
N LEU A 14 -24.13 19.31 0.58
CA LEU A 14 -23.68 19.91 1.83
C LEU A 14 -23.29 18.80 2.82
N PRO A 15 -22.43 19.10 3.80
CA PRO A 15 -22.15 18.17 4.88
C PRO A 15 -23.43 17.78 5.62
N ALA A 16 -23.63 16.49 5.89
CA ALA A 16 -24.74 16.02 6.70
C ALA A 16 -24.65 16.59 8.14
N LYS A 17 -25.78 16.78 8.80
CA LYS A 17 -25.86 17.21 10.21
C LYS A 17 -25.85 16.02 11.17
N HIS A 18 -26.27 14.85 10.67
CA HIS A 18 -26.33 13.61 11.44
C HIS A 18 -25.57 12.51 10.70
N TYR A 19 -24.82 11.73 11.49
CA TYR A 19 -24.00 10.63 10.99
C TYR A 19 -24.28 9.37 11.80
N LYS A 20 -24.25 8.22 11.12
CA LYS A 20 -24.15 6.91 11.78
C LYS A 20 -22.74 6.41 11.69
N PHE A 21 -22.17 6.02 12.83
CA PHE A 21 -20.91 5.29 12.93
C PHE A 21 -21.20 3.84 13.28
N MET A 22 -20.61 2.91 12.55
CA MET A 22 -20.81 1.48 12.72
C MET A 22 -19.50 0.74 12.65
N ILE A 23 -19.41 -0.39 13.37
CA ILE A 23 -18.32 -1.35 13.25
C ILE A 23 -18.95 -2.68 12.88
N ILE A 24 -18.59 -3.21 11.71
CA ILE A 24 -19.01 -4.54 11.26
C ILE A 24 -17.83 -5.51 11.30
N LEU A 25 -18.12 -6.74 11.70
CA LEU A 25 -17.17 -7.85 11.73
C LEU A 25 -17.60 -8.89 10.70
N SER A 26 -16.63 -9.43 9.97
CA SER A 26 -16.83 -10.50 9.01
C SER A 26 -15.56 -11.33 8.91
N PRO A 27 -15.64 -12.67 8.94
CA PRO A 27 -14.52 -13.51 8.58
C PRO A 27 -14.06 -13.21 7.16
N THR A 28 -12.76 -13.09 6.96
CA THR A 28 -12.18 -12.88 5.62
C THR A 28 -11.02 -13.84 5.38
N GLY A 29 -10.86 -14.26 4.13
CA GLY A 29 -9.65 -14.94 3.69
C GLY A 29 -8.49 -13.96 3.45
N SER A 30 -7.33 -14.49 3.07
CA SER A 30 -6.16 -13.69 2.70
C SER A 30 -6.48 -12.77 1.51
N TYR A 31 -6.09 -11.51 1.57
CA TYR A 31 -6.33 -10.52 0.51
C TYR A 31 -5.58 -10.84 -0.80
N TYR A 32 -4.35 -11.24 -0.67
CA TYR A 32 -3.60 -11.86 -1.76
C TYR A 32 -3.47 -13.34 -1.39
N ALA A 33 -3.95 -14.23 -2.25
CA ALA A 33 -3.92 -15.64 -1.96
C ALA A 33 -2.50 -16.06 -1.49
N ALA A 34 -2.32 -16.12 -0.17
CA ALA A 34 -1.30 -16.95 0.38
C ALA A 34 -1.82 -18.37 0.09
N ASN A 35 -1.23 -19.04 -0.86
CA ASN A 35 -1.36 -20.47 -0.97
C ASN A 35 -0.74 -21.06 0.30
N ASP A 36 -1.00 -22.33 0.60
CA ASP A 36 -0.32 -23.07 1.69
C ASP A 36 1.22 -22.96 1.64
N ALA A 37 1.77 -22.36 0.57
CA ALA A 37 3.18 -22.12 0.30
C ALA A 37 3.73 -20.76 0.82
N GLY A 38 2.92 -19.89 1.48
CA GLY A 38 3.38 -18.60 2.02
C GLY A 38 3.11 -17.39 1.12
N LEU A 39 3.88 -16.30 1.31
CA LEU A 39 3.78 -15.08 0.51
C LEU A 39 4.15 -15.35 -0.96
N THR A 40 3.40 -14.70 -1.86
CA THR A 40 3.70 -14.70 -3.31
C THR A 40 3.85 -13.27 -3.80
N THR A 41 4.61 -13.07 -4.87
CA THR A 41 4.78 -11.76 -5.48
C THR A 41 3.64 -11.43 -6.43
N ALA A 42 3.29 -10.16 -6.52
CA ALA A 42 2.31 -9.64 -7.45
C ALA A 42 2.99 -8.94 -8.63
N ARG A 43 2.24 -8.82 -9.74
CA ARG A 43 2.57 -8.01 -10.90
C ARG A 43 1.70 -6.76 -10.89
N ILE A 44 2.29 -5.58 -11.03
CA ILE A 44 1.66 -4.28 -10.85
C ILE A 44 1.85 -3.43 -12.10
N TYR A 45 0.77 -2.78 -12.56
CA TYR A 45 0.80 -1.84 -13.68
C TYR A 45 1.14 -0.43 -13.19
N VAL A 46 2.12 0.23 -13.80
CA VAL A 46 2.42 1.65 -13.52
C VAL A 46 1.42 2.52 -14.25
N GLN A 47 0.58 3.22 -13.49
CA GLN A 47 -0.51 4.03 -14.06
C GLN A 47 0.00 5.44 -14.39
N ASP A 48 0.05 5.77 -15.67
CA ASP A 48 0.56 7.05 -16.19
C ASP A 48 -0.54 7.98 -16.74
N THR A 49 -1.80 7.54 -16.74
CA THR A 49 -2.93 8.31 -17.30
C THR A 49 -3.89 8.78 -16.20
N TYR A 50 -4.30 7.86 -15.32
CA TYR A 50 -5.23 8.15 -14.25
C TYR A 50 -4.52 8.40 -12.93
N ILE A 51 -5.11 9.20 -12.07
CA ILE A 51 -4.61 9.51 -10.74
C ILE A 51 -5.52 8.92 -9.66
N ARG A 52 -4.96 8.56 -8.51
CA ARG A 52 -5.72 8.15 -7.33
C ARG A 52 -6.29 9.35 -6.59
N ALA A 53 -5.49 10.39 -6.44
CA ALA A 53 -5.80 11.57 -5.65
C ALA A 53 -4.99 12.77 -6.15
N ALA A 54 -5.48 13.97 -5.85
CA ALA A 54 -4.77 15.22 -6.12
C ALA A 54 -4.63 16.03 -4.82
N ARG A 55 -3.62 16.91 -4.77
CA ARG A 55 -3.41 17.83 -3.64
C ARG A 55 -4.65 18.70 -3.44
N GLY A 56 -5.07 18.84 -2.19
CA GLY A 56 -6.32 19.55 -1.85
C GLY A 56 -7.58 18.71 -1.96
N GLY A 57 -7.46 17.45 -2.44
CA GLY A 57 -8.55 16.47 -2.47
C GLY A 57 -8.63 15.63 -1.18
N THR A 58 -9.19 14.44 -1.31
CA THR A 58 -9.51 13.55 -0.18
C THR A 58 -8.57 12.34 -0.08
N GLY A 59 -7.41 12.37 -0.76
CA GLY A 59 -6.50 11.22 -0.84
C GLY A 59 -6.01 10.69 0.51
N TYR A 60 -5.83 11.59 1.49
CA TYR A 60 -5.42 11.25 2.85
C TYR A 60 -6.53 10.61 3.71
N ALA A 61 -7.77 10.59 3.23
CA ALA A 61 -8.93 10.09 3.95
C ALA A 61 -9.48 8.79 3.35
N LYS A 62 -10.06 7.93 4.19
CA LYS A 62 -10.70 6.67 3.78
C LYS A 62 -12.13 6.93 3.30
N VAL A 63 -12.30 7.55 2.13
CA VAL A 63 -13.60 7.92 1.57
C VAL A 63 -13.92 7.18 0.27
N GLY A 64 -15.17 6.82 0.07
CA GLY A 64 -15.62 6.00 -1.06
C GLY A 64 -15.28 6.57 -2.44
N GLY A 65 -15.28 7.91 -2.59
CA GLY A 65 -14.94 8.59 -3.84
C GLY A 65 -13.52 8.28 -4.34
N ASN A 66 -12.53 8.14 -3.47
CA ASN A 66 -11.17 7.78 -3.86
C ASN A 66 -11.11 6.41 -4.54
N TYR A 67 -11.97 5.48 -4.13
CA TYR A 67 -11.99 4.11 -4.68
C TYR A 67 -12.76 4.04 -5.97
N GLY A 68 -13.87 4.76 -6.08
CA GLY A 68 -14.64 4.85 -7.32
C GLY A 68 -13.81 5.40 -8.48
N GLY A 69 -13.03 6.45 -8.23
CA GLY A 69 -12.13 7.05 -9.22
C GLY A 69 -11.04 6.10 -9.73
N GLY A 70 -10.61 5.14 -8.90
CA GLY A 70 -9.59 4.16 -9.26
C GLY A 70 -10.06 2.99 -10.13
N MET A 71 -11.37 2.76 -10.26
CA MET A 71 -11.89 1.56 -10.93
C MET A 71 -11.49 1.47 -12.41
N ARG A 72 -11.37 2.59 -13.12
CA ARG A 72 -10.93 2.60 -14.52
C ARG A 72 -9.48 2.13 -14.66
N ALA A 73 -8.61 2.62 -13.81
CA ALA A 73 -7.21 2.22 -13.79
C ALA A 73 -7.03 0.72 -13.48
N SER A 74 -7.85 0.17 -12.59
CA SER A 74 -7.87 -1.27 -12.31
C SER A 74 -8.24 -2.10 -13.54
N GLN A 75 -9.13 -1.61 -14.41
CA GLN A 75 -9.44 -2.27 -15.67
C GLN A 75 -8.25 -2.27 -16.64
N ASP A 76 -7.46 -1.20 -16.67
CA ASP A 76 -6.26 -1.13 -17.48
C ASP A 76 -5.20 -2.11 -16.96
N ALA A 77 -5.02 -2.22 -15.63
CA ALA A 77 -4.12 -3.22 -15.03
C ALA A 77 -4.47 -4.66 -15.46
N ILE A 78 -5.75 -5.02 -15.47
CA ILE A 78 -6.22 -6.34 -15.92
C ILE A 78 -5.80 -6.62 -17.36
N ARG A 79 -5.86 -5.63 -18.26
CA ARG A 79 -5.45 -5.79 -19.69
C ARG A 79 -3.98 -6.16 -19.84
N TYR A 80 -3.14 -5.72 -18.89
CA TYR A 80 -1.71 -6.05 -18.86
C TYR A 80 -1.40 -7.25 -17.96
N ASN A 81 -2.43 -8.02 -17.58
CA ASN A 81 -2.27 -9.16 -16.65
C ASN A 81 -1.61 -8.76 -15.32
N CYS A 82 -1.92 -7.56 -14.84
CA CYS A 82 -1.48 -7.02 -13.57
C CYS A 82 -2.62 -7.09 -12.56
N LYS A 83 -2.26 -7.31 -11.29
CA LYS A 83 -3.22 -7.46 -10.20
C LYS A 83 -3.76 -6.12 -9.70
N ASP A 84 -2.94 -5.09 -9.77
CA ASP A 84 -3.27 -3.74 -9.29
C ASP A 84 -2.40 -2.70 -9.99
N VAL A 85 -2.49 -1.45 -9.57
CA VAL A 85 -1.76 -0.32 -10.15
C VAL A 85 -0.78 0.29 -9.15
N LEU A 86 0.36 0.78 -9.64
CA LEU A 86 1.23 1.72 -8.94
C LEU A 86 0.80 3.12 -9.37
N TRP A 87 0.30 3.88 -8.43
CA TRP A 87 -0.14 5.26 -8.64
C TRP A 87 1.02 6.23 -8.67
N LEU A 88 0.96 7.16 -9.61
CA LEU A 88 1.87 8.30 -9.69
C LEU A 88 1.15 9.57 -9.27
N ASP A 89 1.93 10.57 -8.86
CA ASP A 89 1.41 11.88 -8.45
C ASP A 89 0.62 12.58 -9.55
N ALA A 90 -0.37 13.36 -9.15
CA ALA A 90 -1.30 14.02 -10.08
C ALA A 90 -0.71 15.18 -10.87
N ALA A 91 0.42 15.76 -10.44
CA ALA A 91 0.99 16.96 -11.04
C ALA A 91 1.97 16.63 -12.18
N GLU A 92 2.83 15.66 -11.95
CA GLU A 92 3.94 15.35 -12.86
C GLU A 92 3.84 13.95 -13.47
N HIS A 93 2.97 13.07 -12.94
CA HIS A 93 2.88 11.65 -13.27
C HIS A 93 4.26 10.96 -13.21
N LYS A 94 5.02 11.29 -12.19
CA LYS A 94 6.43 10.92 -12.05
C LYS A 94 6.77 10.25 -10.74
N TYR A 95 6.21 10.75 -9.63
CA TYR A 95 6.54 10.28 -8.29
C TYR A 95 5.53 9.24 -7.82
N VAL A 96 6.05 8.15 -7.28
CA VAL A 96 5.20 7.07 -6.78
C VAL A 96 4.45 7.48 -5.51
N GLU A 97 3.21 7.05 -5.38
CA GLU A 97 2.37 7.33 -4.22
C GLU A 97 1.94 6.04 -3.50
N GLU A 98 1.05 5.27 -4.09
CA GLU A 98 0.49 4.05 -3.48
C GLU A 98 0.41 2.91 -4.50
N ILE A 99 0.33 1.67 -4.03
CA ILE A 99 0.02 0.49 -4.86
C ILE A 99 -1.43 0.08 -4.54
N GLY A 100 -2.31 0.21 -5.54
CA GLY A 100 -3.73 -0.06 -5.36
C GLY A 100 -4.35 0.78 -4.24
N THR A 101 -4.70 0.12 -3.14
CA THR A 101 -5.26 0.73 -1.92
C THR A 101 -4.31 0.62 -0.72
N SER A 102 -3.03 0.42 -0.96
CA SER A 102 -1.99 0.16 0.03
C SER A 102 -0.81 1.11 -0.12
N ASN A 103 -0.11 1.42 0.98
CA ASN A 103 1.10 2.23 0.91
C ASN A 103 2.26 1.44 0.28
N ALA A 104 3.09 2.10 -0.52
CA ALA A 104 4.18 1.50 -1.27
C ALA A 104 5.54 1.71 -0.59
N PHE A 105 6.39 0.68 -0.64
CA PHE A 105 7.76 0.68 -0.12
C PHE A 105 8.71 0.11 -1.17
N PHE A 106 9.90 0.70 -1.26
CA PHE A 106 10.93 0.35 -2.23
C PHE A 106 12.27 0.19 -1.51
N VAL A 107 12.93 -0.94 -1.69
CA VAL A 107 14.27 -1.20 -1.13
C VAL A 107 15.29 -0.96 -2.23
N ILE A 108 16.05 0.12 -2.11
CA ILE A 108 17.09 0.50 -3.06
C ILE A 108 18.41 0.65 -2.31
N GLY A 109 19.41 -0.14 -2.70
CA GLY A 109 20.65 -0.23 -1.94
C GLY A 109 20.40 -0.67 -0.49
N ASP A 110 20.75 0.16 0.47
CA ASP A 110 20.57 -0.09 1.90
C ASP A 110 19.48 0.78 2.53
N GLU A 111 18.59 1.34 1.70
CA GLU A 111 17.53 2.24 2.11
C GLU A 111 16.16 1.68 1.74
N VAL A 112 15.21 1.76 2.66
CA VAL A 112 13.79 1.56 2.40
C VAL A 112 13.11 2.91 2.21
N ILE A 113 12.49 3.12 1.06
CA ILE A 113 11.90 4.39 0.67
C ILE A 113 10.38 4.24 0.60
N THR A 114 9.66 5.19 1.15
CA THR A 114 8.22 5.32 0.99
C THR A 114 7.84 6.78 0.71
N ALA A 115 6.73 6.99 0.04
CA ALA A 115 6.27 8.34 -0.28
C ALA A 115 5.95 9.14 0.99
N PRO A 116 6.30 10.45 1.04
CA PRO A 116 6.01 11.33 2.17
C PRO A 116 4.52 11.67 2.22
N LEU A 117 4.01 11.99 3.39
CA LEU A 117 2.59 12.30 3.61
C LEU A 117 2.23 13.78 3.43
N ASP A 118 3.19 14.64 3.17
CA ASP A 118 3.06 16.10 3.09
C ASP A 118 2.22 16.59 1.90
N SER A 119 2.05 15.75 0.89
CA SER A 119 1.19 16.05 -0.27
C SER A 119 -0.31 16.08 0.07
N GLY A 120 -0.74 15.35 1.11
CA GLY A 120 -2.15 15.12 1.44
C GLY A 120 -2.87 14.20 0.44
N THR A 121 -2.13 13.54 -0.45
CA THR A 121 -2.69 12.61 -1.46
C THR A 121 -2.64 11.15 -1.02
N ILE A 122 -1.86 10.82 0.02
CA ILE A 122 -1.59 9.47 0.49
C ILE A 122 -2.27 9.23 1.82
N LEU A 123 -2.89 8.06 1.97
CA LEU A 123 -3.48 7.66 3.25
C LEU A 123 -2.37 7.37 4.27
N PRO A 124 -2.38 8.03 5.47
CA PRO A 124 -1.44 7.72 6.56
C PRO A 124 -1.80 6.37 7.19
N GLY A 125 -1.35 5.28 6.54
CA GLY A 125 -1.69 3.92 6.93
C GLY A 125 -1.10 3.54 8.30
N ILE A 126 -1.90 2.86 9.14
CA ILE A 126 -1.41 2.33 10.41
C ILE A 126 -0.33 1.28 10.16
N THR A 127 -0.57 0.34 9.23
CA THR A 127 0.44 -0.66 8.85
C THR A 127 1.70 0.00 8.29
N ARG A 128 1.57 1.08 7.50
CA ARG A 128 2.73 1.88 7.03
C ARG A 128 3.57 2.38 8.22
N ASN A 129 2.92 2.97 9.21
CA ASN A 129 3.60 3.47 10.41
C ASN A 129 4.27 2.33 11.20
N SER A 130 3.60 1.19 11.33
CA SER A 130 4.16 0.00 11.98
C SER A 130 5.40 -0.53 11.24
N VAL A 131 5.37 -0.56 9.90
CA VAL A 131 6.52 -0.93 9.07
C VAL A 131 7.71 0.00 9.33
N ILE A 132 7.50 1.32 9.30
CA ILE A 132 8.55 2.30 9.55
C ILE A 132 9.17 2.11 10.94
N GLN A 133 8.35 1.91 11.97
CA GLN A 133 8.84 1.70 13.33
C GLN A 133 9.64 0.40 13.47
N LEU A 134 9.18 -0.72 12.87
CA LEU A 134 9.90 -1.99 12.91
C LEU A 134 11.24 -1.90 12.18
N LEU A 135 11.26 -1.31 10.98
CA LEU A 135 12.49 -1.12 10.21
C LEU A 135 13.50 -0.28 11.00
N SER A 136 13.04 0.82 11.61
CA SER A 136 13.88 1.68 12.45
C SER A 136 14.43 0.92 13.67
N LYS A 137 13.58 0.12 14.34
CA LYS A 137 14.00 -0.75 15.45
C LYS A 137 15.05 -1.77 15.04
N TRP A 138 15.00 -2.25 13.80
CA TRP A 138 15.98 -3.20 13.25
C TRP A 138 17.25 -2.54 12.70
N GLY A 139 17.38 -1.21 12.83
CA GLY A 139 18.51 -0.45 12.33
C GLY A 139 18.55 -0.31 10.81
N ILE A 140 17.43 -0.55 10.13
CA ILE A 140 17.31 -0.39 8.68
C ILE A 140 16.93 1.06 8.39
N LYS A 141 17.70 1.72 7.50
CA LYS A 141 17.45 3.10 7.09
C LYS A 141 16.11 3.21 6.36
N VAL A 142 15.23 4.08 6.84
CA VAL A 142 13.94 4.39 6.19
C VAL A 142 13.90 5.86 5.85
N SER A 143 13.47 6.18 4.62
CA SER A 143 13.30 7.55 4.16
C SER A 143 11.89 7.77 3.63
N GLU A 144 11.24 8.78 4.16
CA GLU A 144 9.98 9.30 3.67
C GLU A 144 10.30 10.42 2.67
N ARG A 145 10.45 10.07 1.40
CA ARG A 145 10.82 11.01 0.33
C ARG A 145 10.14 10.70 -0.99
N LYS A 146 10.08 11.69 -1.87
CA LYS A 146 9.66 11.46 -3.25
C LYS A 146 10.62 10.47 -3.92
N LEU A 147 10.05 9.52 -4.65
CA LEU A 147 10.77 8.54 -5.47
C LEU A 147 10.16 8.55 -6.86
N SER A 148 10.96 8.83 -7.88
CA SER A 148 10.46 8.85 -9.25
C SER A 148 10.48 7.46 -9.88
N ILE A 149 9.59 7.25 -10.86
CA ILE A 149 9.62 6.01 -11.66
C ILE A 149 10.96 5.86 -12.41
N ASP A 150 11.56 6.97 -12.85
CA ASP A 150 12.87 6.94 -13.51
C ASP A 150 13.98 6.46 -12.56
N GLU A 151 13.94 6.87 -11.27
CA GLU A 151 14.88 6.39 -10.25
C GLU A 151 14.71 4.88 -10.01
N ILE A 152 13.48 4.37 -9.99
CA ILE A 152 13.19 2.93 -9.85
C ILE A 152 13.76 2.16 -11.05
N VAL A 153 13.52 2.65 -12.27
CA VAL A 153 14.05 2.03 -13.50
C VAL A 153 15.58 2.05 -13.50
N ALA A 154 16.20 3.16 -13.11
CA ALA A 154 17.66 3.24 -12.99
C ALA A 154 18.20 2.27 -11.93
N ALA A 155 17.55 2.17 -10.76
CA ALA A 155 17.93 1.25 -9.71
C ALA A 155 17.79 -0.22 -10.14
N SER A 156 16.77 -0.55 -10.95
CA SER A 156 16.63 -1.88 -11.54
C SER A 156 17.78 -2.20 -12.50
N LYS A 157 18.12 -1.27 -13.41
CA LYS A 157 19.23 -1.44 -14.36
C LYS A 157 20.60 -1.57 -13.70
N ASN A 158 20.78 -0.91 -12.55
CA ASN A 158 22.03 -0.94 -11.79
C ASN A 158 22.04 -2.06 -10.72
N GLU A 159 21.02 -2.94 -10.71
CA GLU A 159 20.86 -4.05 -9.77
C GLU A 159 20.82 -3.62 -8.29
N THR A 160 20.47 -2.34 -8.03
CA THR A 160 20.31 -1.81 -6.67
C THR A 160 18.88 -1.87 -6.13
N LEU A 161 17.88 -2.06 -7.01
CA LEU A 161 16.50 -2.31 -6.62
C LEU A 161 16.36 -3.75 -6.11
N LYS A 162 16.22 -3.90 -4.78
CA LYS A 162 16.20 -5.21 -4.11
C LYS A 162 14.78 -5.74 -3.89
N GLU A 163 13.85 -4.88 -3.46
CA GLU A 163 12.47 -5.27 -3.16
C GLU A 163 11.51 -4.13 -3.45
N ILE A 164 10.28 -4.50 -3.79
CA ILE A 164 9.11 -3.60 -3.73
C ILE A 164 8.03 -4.34 -2.94
N PHE A 165 7.36 -3.67 -2.03
CA PHE A 165 6.20 -4.23 -1.35
C PHE A 165 5.16 -3.17 -1.00
N ALA A 166 3.92 -3.60 -0.90
CA ALA A 166 2.81 -2.79 -0.42
C ALA A 166 2.48 -3.16 1.03
N SER A 167 1.97 -2.20 1.80
CA SER A 167 1.47 -2.44 3.16
C SER A 167 0.04 -1.94 3.35
N GLY A 168 -0.78 -2.74 4.01
CA GLY A 168 -2.17 -2.39 4.31
C GLY A 168 -2.79 -3.31 5.34
N THR A 169 -3.94 -2.94 5.90
CA THR A 169 -4.57 -3.69 6.99
C THR A 169 -4.94 -5.13 6.59
N ALA A 170 -5.51 -5.32 5.40
CA ALA A 170 -5.96 -6.63 4.96
C ALA A 170 -4.83 -7.51 4.41
N ALA A 171 -3.87 -6.88 3.73
CA ALA A 171 -2.76 -7.58 3.08
C ALA A 171 -1.55 -7.76 3.99
N VAL A 172 -1.48 -7.01 5.09
CA VAL A 172 -0.31 -6.85 5.96
C VAL A 172 0.89 -6.36 5.15
N ILE A 173 1.58 -7.26 4.46
CA ILE A 173 2.66 -7.00 3.49
C ILE A 173 2.37 -7.78 2.21
N SER A 174 2.51 -7.12 1.06
CA SER A 174 2.32 -7.72 -0.26
C SER A 174 3.54 -7.47 -1.13
N PRO A 175 4.39 -8.46 -1.35
CA PRO A 175 5.57 -8.32 -2.19
C PRO A 175 5.21 -8.15 -3.67
N ILE A 176 6.02 -7.37 -4.38
CA ILE A 176 5.86 -7.10 -5.81
C ILE A 176 7.07 -7.66 -6.56
N GLY A 177 6.82 -8.59 -7.48
CA GLY A 177 7.88 -9.20 -8.28
C GLY A 177 8.07 -8.56 -9.65
N TRP A 178 7.06 -7.80 -10.13
CA TRP A 178 7.07 -7.23 -11.47
C TRP A 178 6.35 -5.89 -11.52
N LEU A 179 6.94 -4.93 -12.24
CA LEU A 179 6.26 -3.71 -12.69
C LEU A 179 6.05 -3.79 -14.20
N ASN A 180 4.83 -3.52 -14.65
CA ASN A 180 4.56 -3.31 -16.07
C ASN A 180 4.53 -1.80 -16.32
N ILE A 181 5.45 -1.32 -17.14
CA ILE A 181 5.63 0.09 -17.48
C ILE A 181 5.32 0.26 -18.94
N LYS A 182 4.19 0.88 -19.29
CA LYS A 182 3.76 1.12 -20.69
C LYS A 182 3.72 -0.15 -21.54
N GLY A 183 3.36 -1.28 -20.96
CA GLY A 183 3.29 -2.56 -21.66
C GLY A 183 4.57 -3.40 -21.58
N GLU A 184 5.67 -2.84 -21.11
CA GLU A 184 6.93 -3.57 -20.91
C GLU A 184 7.09 -4.01 -19.45
N ASP A 185 7.55 -5.25 -19.25
CA ASP A 185 7.76 -5.80 -17.92
C ASP A 185 9.16 -5.53 -17.41
N MET A 186 9.23 -5.02 -16.20
CA MET A 186 10.44 -4.88 -15.42
C MET A 186 10.37 -5.82 -14.22
N GLN A 187 11.28 -6.77 -14.15
CA GLN A 187 11.41 -7.65 -12.99
C GLN A 187 12.06 -6.92 -11.82
N VAL A 188 11.53 -7.13 -10.62
CA VAL A 188 12.11 -6.63 -9.37
C VAL A 188 13.08 -7.68 -8.85
N ALA A 189 14.38 -7.38 -8.85
CA ALA A 189 15.44 -8.32 -8.48
C ALA A 189 15.26 -9.69 -9.18
N ASP A 190 15.07 -10.77 -8.44
CA ASP A 190 14.84 -12.13 -8.96
C ASP A 190 13.34 -12.50 -9.10
N GLY A 191 12.44 -11.54 -8.88
CA GLY A 191 10.99 -11.74 -8.95
C GLY A 191 10.39 -12.48 -7.75
N LYS A 192 11.20 -12.81 -6.75
CA LYS A 192 10.78 -13.55 -5.55
C LYS A 192 10.43 -12.60 -4.39
N VAL A 193 9.94 -13.21 -3.31
CA VAL A 193 9.67 -12.49 -2.07
C VAL A 193 11.00 -12.07 -1.44
N GLY A 194 11.15 -10.77 -1.19
CA GLY A 194 12.35 -10.24 -0.59
C GLY A 194 12.42 -10.50 0.92
N THR A 195 13.63 -10.45 1.45
CA THR A 195 13.92 -10.79 2.87
C THR A 195 13.31 -9.80 3.85
N ILE A 196 13.26 -8.51 3.48
CA ILE A 196 12.66 -7.45 4.31
C ILE A 196 11.13 -7.62 4.33
N ALA A 197 10.51 -7.82 3.16
CA ALA A 197 9.09 -8.05 3.05
C ALA A 197 8.63 -9.29 3.83
N GLN A 198 9.37 -10.41 3.72
CA GLN A 198 9.09 -11.62 4.47
C GLN A 198 9.21 -11.40 5.99
N ARG A 199 10.31 -10.80 6.44
CA ARG A 199 10.54 -10.53 7.87
C ARG A 199 9.47 -9.60 8.47
N LEU A 200 9.04 -8.59 7.72
CA LEU A 200 7.97 -7.69 8.13
C LEU A 200 6.62 -8.43 8.24
N TYR A 201 6.32 -9.26 7.27
CA TYR A 201 5.09 -10.08 7.28
C TYR A 201 5.06 -11.01 8.48
N ASP A 202 6.12 -11.80 8.68
CA ASP A 202 6.21 -12.77 9.79
C ASP A 202 6.06 -12.06 11.14
N LYS A 203 6.70 -10.90 11.31
CA LYS A 203 6.60 -10.13 12.56
C LYS A 203 5.21 -9.55 12.77
N LEU A 204 4.67 -8.82 11.78
CA LEU A 204 3.37 -8.14 11.90
C LEU A 204 2.22 -9.15 12.00
N TYR A 205 2.17 -10.12 11.09
CA TYR A 205 1.13 -11.13 11.09
C TYR A 205 1.21 -12.03 12.33
N GLY A 206 2.44 -12.39 12.73
CA GLY A 206 2.67 -13.19 13.93
C GLY A 206 2.21 -12.48 15.20
N MET A 207 2.45 -11.16 15.35
CA MET A 207 1.91 -10.38 16.46
C MET A 207 0.38 -10.29 16.41
N GLN A 208 -0.20 -10.04 15.24
CA GLN A 208 -1.66 -9.95 15.06
C GLN A 208 -2.39 -11.24 15.40
N THR A 209 -1.74 -12.39 15.20
CA THR A 209 -2.30 -13.72 15.47
C THR A 209 -1.88 -14.30 16.83
N GLY A 210 -1.03 -13.58 17.57
CA GLY A 210 -0.52 -14.02 18.87
C GLY A 210 0.54 -15.14 18.79
N VAL A 211 1.06 -15.45 17.60
CA VAL A 211 2.12 -16.45 17.38
C VAL A 211 3.50 -15.90 17.77
N VAL A 212 3.67 -14.59 17.58
CA VAL A 212 4.90 -13.87 17.93
C VAL A 212 4.59 -12.85 19.01
N GLU A 213 5.50 -12.76 20.01
CA GLU A 213 5.37 -11.77 21.09
C GLU A 213 5.32 -10.35 20.55
N ASP A 214 4.42 -9.55 21.12
CA ASP A 214 4.30 -8.12 20.82
C ASP A 214 5.29 -7.32 21.67
N ASP A 215 6.47 -7.12 21.15
CA ASP A 215 7.53 -6.31 21.73
C ASP A 215 7.42 -4.81 21.38
N MET A 216 6.28 -4.42 20.76
CA MET A 216 5.95 -3.04 20.39
C MET A 216 4.80 -2.46 21.22
N GLY A 217 4.06 -3.29 21.96
CA GLY A 217 2.90 -2.87 22.77
C GLY A 217 1.70 -2.45 21.92
N TRP A 218 1.50 -3.06 20.76
CA TRP A 218 0.41 -2.72 19.83
C TRP A 218 -0.85 -3.56 20.01
N THR A 219 -0.74 -4.69 20.70
CA THR A 219 -1.87 -5.57 20.96
C THR A 219 -2.51 -5.24 22.31
N TYR A 220 -3.83 -5.33 22.36
CA TYR A 220 -4.59 -5.13 23.59
C TYR A 220 -5.33 -6.43 23.95
N PRO A 221 -5.02 -7.08 25.09
CA PRO A 221 -5.71 -8.29 25.50
C PRO A 221 -7.15 -7.97 25.93
N LEU A 222 -8.12 -8.68 25.35
CA LEU A 222 -9.53 -8.45 25.61
C LEU A 222 -10.04 -9.12 26.90
N GLY A 223 -9.27 -10.02 27.50
CA GLY A 223 -9.54 -10.56 28.84
C GLY A 223 -10.80 -11.44 28.95
N PHE A 224 -11.13 -12.25 27.93
CA PHE A 224 -12.13 -13.31 28.04
C PHE A 224 -11.51 -14.68 28.17
#